data_2a897f4c8291e7044f36a3bf00f7086d
#
_entry.id   2a897f4c8291e7044f36a3bf00f7086d
#
_cell.length_a   1.000
_cell.length_b   1.000
_cell.length_c   1.000
_cell.angle_alpha   90.00
_cell.angle_beta   90.00
_cell.angle_gamma   90.00
#
_symmetry.space_group_name_H-M   'P 1'
#
loop_
_entity.id
_entity.type
_entity.pdbx_description
1 polymer ?
#
loop_
_entity_poly.entity_id
_entity_poly.type
_entity_poly.pdbx_seq_one_letter_code
_entity_poly.pdbx_strand_id
1 'polypeptide(L)'
;MTLEFQAGQIVSLEHGDIKLYAEVIQVVVSRQLCWVRPLLLVNFTQEPPLLTDLRDTSDLLWSVNLFQPALDTEVISFLSQVLAKEPKPGQICVAKQQFNHFIQQIWQAQKGGLGIGD
;
A
#
# COMPACT_ATOMS: atom_id res chain seq x y z
N MET A 1 9.62 8.96 19.39
CA MET A 1 8.45 8.08 19.55
C MET A 1 8.44 7.07 18.43
N THR A 2 8.45 5.81 18.79
CA THR A 2 8.46 4.74 17.80
C THR A 2 7.04 4.34 17.48
N LEU A 3 6.74 4.26 16.18
CA LEU A 3 5.47 3.71 15.73
C LEU A 3 5.52 2.20 15.89
N GLU A 4 4.60 1.67 16.67
CA GLU A 4 4.48 0.23 16.83
C GLU A 4 3.22 -0.26 16.14
N PHE A 5 3.42 -1.07 15.11
CA PHE A 5 2.30 -1.73 14.43
C PHE A 5 2.20 -3.16 14.93
N GLN A 6 0.98 -3.69 14.89
CA GLN A 6 0.72 -5.06 15.31
C GLN A 6 0.22 -5.87 14.12
N ALA A 7 0.45 -7.17 14.15
CA ALA A 7 -0.06 -8.08 13.12
C ALA A 7 -1.58 -7.92 13.01
N GLY A 8 -2.09 -7.84 11.80
CA GLY A 8 -3.51 -7.63 11.53
C GLY A 8 -3.93 -6.17 11.45
N GLN A 9 -3.07 -5.25 11.85
CA GLN A 9 -3.38 -3.82 11.77
C GLN A 9 -3.34 -3.35 10.32
N ILE A 10 -4.25 -2.44 9.98
CA ILE A 10 -4.25 -1.82 8.66
C ILE A 10 -3.36 -0.59 8.68
N VAL A 11 -2.51 -0.49 7.69
CA VAL A 11 -1.61 0.63 7.51
C VAL A 11 -1.75 1.19 6.10
N SER A 12 -1.26 2.39 5.90
CA SER A 12 -1.29 3.02 4.58
C SER A 12 0.07 3.59 4.23
N LEU A 13 0.29 3.73 2.92
CA LEU A 13 1.48 4.30 2.35
C LEU A 13 1.01 5.25 1.25
N GLU A 14 1.38 6.51 1.35
CA GLU A 14 0.83 7.54 0.48
C GLU A 14 1.92 8.20 -0.35
N HIS A 15 1.63 8.43 -1.62
CA HIS A 15 2.50 9.18 -2.50
C HIS A 15 1.64 9.96 -3.50
N GLY A 16 1.68 11.28 -3.42
CA GLY A 16 0.84 12.14 -4.23
C GLY A 16 -0.63 11.88 -3.95
N ASP A 17 -1.39 11.60 -4.99
CA ASP A 17 -2.81 11.33 -4.89
C ASP A 17 -3.13 9.84 -4.84
N ILE A 18 -2.12 9.01 -4.63
CA ILE A 18 -2.29 7.56 -4.60
C ILE A 18 -1.98 7.05 -3.21
N LYS A 19 -2.82 6.17 -2.70
CA LYS A 19 -2.69 5.62 -1.36
C LYS A 19 -2.80 4.10 -1.41
N LEU A 20 -1.81 3.44 -0.82
CA LEU A 20 -1.79 1.99 -0.69
C LEU A 20 -2.28 1.62 0.70
N TYR A 21 -3.24 0.69 0.76
CA TYR A 21 -3.68 0.10 2.02
C TYR A 21 -3.15 -1.31 2.11
N ALA A 22 -2.66 -1.69 3.27
CA ALA A 22 -2.08 -3.00 3.50
C ALA A 22 -2.34 -3.48 4.92
N GLU A 23 -2.26 -4.77 5.10
CA GLU A 23 -2.38 -5.41 6.41
C GLU A 23 -1.00 -5.82 6.90
N VAL A 24 -0.68 -5.47 8.14
CA VAL A 24 0.59 -5.86 8.75
C VAL A 24 0.59 -7.35 9.02
N ILE A 25 1.59 -8.04 8.50
CA ILE A 25 1.82 -9.46 8.78
C ILE A 25 2.77 -9.59 9.98
N GLN A 26 3.85 -8.83 9.95
CA GLN A 26 4.86 -8.89 11.01
C GLN A 26 5.71 -7.64 10.98
N VAL A 27 6.14 -7.19 12.16
CA VAL A 27 7.15 -6.14 12.29
C VAL A 27 8.46 -6.77 12.72
N VAL A 28 9.52 -6.53 11.97
CA VAL A 28 10.85 -6.99 12.31
C VAL A 28 11.54 -5.88 13.09
N VAL A 29 11.37 -5.90 14.40
CA VAL A 29 11.77 -4.80 15.29
C VAL A 29 13.26 -4.51 15.18
N SER A 30 14.08 -5.56 15.14
CA SER A 30 15.54 -5.41 15.09
C SER A 30 16.03 -4.67 13.85
N ARG A 31 15.26 -4.69 12.78
CA ARG A 31 15.62 -4.02 11.52
C ARG A 31 14.69 -2.86 11.18
N GLN A 32 13.70 -2.63 12.01
CA GLN A 32 12.69 -1.59 11.79
C GLN A 32 12.01 -1.73 10.44
N LEU A 33 11.73 -2.98 10.04
CA LEU A 33 11.02 -3.31 8.82
C LEU A 33 9.61 -3.78 9.15
N CYS A 34 8.70 -3.46 8.25
CA CYS A 34 7.32 -3.89 8.35
C CYS A 34 6.98 -4.75 7.14
N TRP A 35 6.55 -5.97 7.41
CA TRP A 35 6.08 -6.90 6.39
C TRP A 35 4.58 -6.75 6.30
N VAL A 36 4.11 -6.36 5.12
CA VAL A 36 2.69 -6.10 4.91
C VAL A 36 2.19 -6.84 3.68
N ARG A 37 0.90 -7.16 3.71
CA ARG A 37 0.19 -7.71 2.56
C ARG A 37 -0.63 -6.61 1.91
N PRO A 38 -0.33 -6.23 0.67
CA PRO A 38 -1.12 -5.21 -0.01
C PRO A 38 -2.58 -5.64 -0.17
N LEU A 39 -3.49 -4.71 0.07
CA LEU A 39 -4.92 -4.96 -0.05
C LEU A 39 -5.51 -4.17 -1.21
N LEU A 40 -5.19 -2.89 -1.31
CA LEU A 40 -5.91 -1.99 -2.17
C LEU A 40 -5.06 -0.77 -2.51
N LEU A 41 -5.11 -0.35 -3.76
CA LEU A 41 -4.52 0.91 -4.21
C LEU A 41 -5.65 1.84 -4.60
N VAL A 42 -5.65 3.04 -4.04
CA VAL A 42 -6.68 4.04 -4.29
C VAL A 42 -6.06 5.25 -4.96
N ASN A 43 -6.56 5.60 -6.13
CA ASN A 43 -6.11 6.78 -6.86
C ASN A 43 -7.18 7.86 -6.75
N PHE A 44 -6.85 8.93 -6.04
CA PHE A 44 -7.78 10.03 -5.75
C PHE A 44 -7.76 11.13 -6.82
N THR A 45 -7.04 10.94 -7.93
CA THR A 45 -7.06 11.92 -9.02
C THR A 45 -8.39 11.95 -9.75
N GLN A 46 -9.21 10.92 -9.54
CA GLN A 46 -10.54 10.80 -10.16
C GLN A 46 -11.64 10.87 -9.12
N GLU A 47 -12.83 11.27 -9.55
CA GLU A 47 -14.04 11.27 -8.75
C GLU A 47 -15.10 10.42 -9.45
N PRO A 48 -15.51 9.29 -8.89
CA PRO A 48 -15.00 8.66 -7.66
C PRO A 48 -13.59 8.10 -7.82
N PRO A 49 -12.90 7.83 -6.70
CA PRO A 49 -11.52 7.32 -6.78
C PRO A 49 -11.44 6.00 -7.52
N LEU A 50 -10.35 5.81 -8.24
CA LEU A 50 -10.09 4.54 -8.93
C LEU A 50 -9.49 3.55 -7.94
N LEU A 51 -10.13 2.39 -7.82
CA LEU A 51 -9.74 1.35 -6.87
C LEU A 51 -9.10 0.18 -7.62
N THR A 52 -7.96 -0.28 -7.12
CA THR A 52 -7.27 -1.45 -7.68
C THR A 52 -7.09 -2.49 -6.57
N ASP A 53 -7.62 -3.68 -6.78
CA ASP A 53 -7.49 -4.80 -5.85
C ASP A 53 -6.07 -5.36 -5.93
N LEU A 54 -5.34 -5.32 -4.82
CA LEU A 54 -3.95 -5.79 -4.75
C LEU A 54 -3.80 -7.10 -4.00
N ARG A 55 -4.89 -7.77 -3.62
CA ARG A 55 -4.81 -8.95 -2.77
C ARG A 55 -4.07 -10.12 -3.41
N ASP A 56 -3.95 -10.12 -4.74
CA ASP A 56 -3.21 -11.15 -5.47
C ASP A 56 -1.79 -10.72 -5.84
N THR A 57 -1.32 -9.59 -5.28
CA THR A 57 0.05 -9.14 -5.51
C THR A 57 0.98 -9.66 -4.43
N SER A 58 2.27 -9.44 -4.62
CA SER A 58 3.30 -9.89 -3.66
C SER A 58 3.28 -9.08 -2.40
N ASP A 59 3.67 -9.70 -1.29
CA ASP A 59 3.85 -8.99 -0.03
C ASP A 59 4.99 -7.98 -0.17
N LEU A 60 4.95 -6.97 0.70
CA LEU A 60 5.93 -5.89 0.71
C LEU A 60 6.64 -5.87 2.06
N LEU A 61 7.97 -5.79 2.03
CA LEU A 61 8.78 -5.64 3.22
C LEU A 61 9.55 -4.33 3.12
N TRP A 62 9.23 -3.38 3.98
CA TRP A 62 9.80 -2.05 3.86
C TRP A 62 9.91 -1.38 5.23
N SER A 63 10.57 -0.21 5.27
CA SER A 63 10.80 0.50 6.51
C SER A 63 9.49 0.85 7.22
N VAL A 64 9.43 0.57 8.51
CA VAL A 64 8.26 0.85 9.34
C VAL A 64 7.90 2.34 9.32
N ASN A 65 8.89 3.20 9.14
CA ASN A 65 8.68 4.65 9.16
C ASN A 65 7.92 5.17 7.95
N LEU A 66 7.79 4.37 6.91
CA LEU A 66 7.07 4.75 5.69
C LEU A 66 5.56 4.59 5.83
N PHE A 67 5.14 3.74 6.76
CA PHE A 67 3.73 3.40 6.91
C PHE A 67 3.07 4.25 7.98
N GLN A 68 1.78 4.50 7.80
CA GLN A 68 0.95 5.22 8.75
C GLN A 68 -0.24 4.35 9.13
N PRO A 69 -0.74 4.48 10.37
CA PRO A 69 -1.97 3.76 10.74
C PRO A 69 -3.13 4.20 9.84
N ALA A 70 -3.97 3.26 9.49
CA ALA A 70 -5.19 3.52 8.74
C ALA A 70 -6.38 2.93 9.47
N LEU A 71 -7.56 3.49 9.21
CA LEU A 71 -8.78 3.00 9.81
C LEU A 71 -9.33 1.83 9.02
N ASP A 72 -9.71 0.77 9.73
CA ASP A 72 -10.33 -0.41 9.12
C ASP A 72 -11.58 -0.04 8.34
N THR A 73 -12.37 0.90 8.89
CA THR A 73 -13.62 1.34 8.26
C THR A 73 -13.37 1.97 6.89
N GLU A 74 -12.27 2.68 6.72
CA GLU A 74 -11.90 3.29 5.45
C GLU A 74 -11.62 2.21 4.40
N VAL A 75 -10.83 1.22 4.78
CA VAL A 75 -10.47 0.11 3.88
C VAL A 75 -11.68 -0.74 3.53
N ILE A 76 -12.49 -1.08 4.51
CA ILE A 76 -13.69 -1.91 4.31
C ILE A 76 -14.64 -1.27 3.30
N SER A 77 -14.81 0.04 3.39
CA SER A 77 -15.67 0.77 2.46
C SER A 77 -15.20 0.60 1.01
N PHE A 78 -13.89 0.76 0.78
CA PHE A 78 -13.33 0.61 -0.55
C PHE A 78 -13.33 -0.84 -1.02
N LEU A 79 -12.97 -1.78 -0.14
CA LEU A 79 -12.96 -3.20 -0.49
C LEU A 79 -14.36 -3.70 -0.87
N SER A 80 -15.38 -3.21 -0.18
CA SER A 80 -16.77 -3.57 -0.52
C SER A 80 -17.11 -3.19 -1.95
N GLN A 81 -16.63 -2.04 -2.41
CA GLN A 81 -16.86 -1.61 -3.77
C GLN A 81 -16.14 -2.49 -4.78
N VAL A 82 -14.91 -2.90 -4.46
CA VAL A 82 -14.13 -3.79 -5.32
C VAL A 82 -14.76 -5.17 -5.40
N LEU A 83 -15.20 -5.71 -4.26
CA LEU A 83 -15.82 -7.03 -4.21
C LEU A 83 -17.17 -7.09 -4.92
N ALA A 84 -17.84 -5.95 -5.05
CA ALA A 84 -19.12 -5.88 -5.75
C ALA A 84 -18.97 -5.99 -7.27
N LYS A 85 -17.76 -5.84 -7.78
CA LYS A 85 -17.49 -5.92 -9.21
C LYS A 85 -16.98 -7.30 -9.58
N GLU A 86 -17.40 -7.79 -10.74
CA GLU A 86 -16.91 -9.06 -11.25
C GLU A 86 -15.47 -8.90 -11.72
N PRO A 87 -14.59 -9.89 -11.43
CA PRO A 87 -13.22 -9.85 -11.91
C PRO A 87 -13.18 -9.89 -13.44
N LYS A 88 -12.34 -9.07 -14.04
CA LYS A 88 -12.17 -9.04 -15.49
C LYS A 88 -10.89 -9.77 -15.88
N PRO A 89 -10.84 -10.39 -17.06
CA PRO A 89 -9.60 -11.00 -17.54
C PRO A 89 -8.46 -9.99 -17.57
N GLY A 90 -7.29 -10.41 -17.12
CA GLY A 90 -6.11 -9.57 -17.11
C GLY A 90 -6.03 -8.59 -15.96
N GLN A 91 -7.01 -8.57 -15.09
CA GLN A 91 -7.06 -7.61 -14.00
C GLN A 91 -5.90 -7.78 -13.02
N ILE A 92 -5.49 -9.02 -12.75
CA ILE A 92 -4.36 -9.30 -11.87
C ILE A 92 -3.07 -8.71 -12.44
N CYS A 93 -2.88 -8.86 -13.75
CA CYS A 93 -1.69 -8.34 -14.42
C CYS A 93 -1.63 -6.81 -14.33
N VAL A 94 -2.75 -6.14 -14.56
CA VAL A 94 -2.85 -4.68 -14.43
C VAL A 94 -2.58 -4.24 -13.00
N ALA A 95 -3.14 -4.96 -12.03
CA ALA A 95 -2.92 -4.65 -10.62
C ALA A 95 -1.44 -4.73 -10.25
N LYS A 96 -0.75 -5.78 -10.72
CA LYS A 96 0.69 -5.92 -10.46
C LYS A 96 1.50 -4.79 -11.08
N GLN A 97 1.14 -4.37 -12.29
CA GLN A 97 1.82 -3.27 -12.96
C GLN A 97 1.63 -1.97 -12.20
N GLN A 98 0.43 -1.68 -11.77
CA GLN A 98 0.13 -0.45 -11.02
C GLN A 98 0.82 -0.46 -9.66
N PHE A 99 0.83 -1.60 -8.99
CA PHE A 99 1.52 -1.74 -7.71
C PHE A 99 3.02 -1.50 -7.87
N ASN A 100 3.65 -2.15 -8.84
CA ASN A 100 5.07 -1.99 -9.08
C ASN A 100 5.43 -0.55 -9.44
N HIS A 101 4.60 0.10 -10.23
CA HIS A 101 4.81 1.49 -10.60
C HIS A 101 4.76 2.41 -9.37
N PHE A 102 3.76 2.19 -8.50
CA PHE A 102 3.63 2.95 -7.27
C PHE A 102 4.84 2.77 -6.36
N ILE A 103 5.29 1.52 -6.19
CA ILE A 103 6.45 1.21 -5.36
C ILE A 103 7.71 1.89 -5.91
N GLN A 104 7.89 1.86 -7.23
CA GLN A 104 9.02 2.52 -7.85
C GLN A 104 9.01 4.03 -7.66
N GLN A 105 7.83 4.64 -7.72
CA GLN A 105 7.70 6.08 -7.50
C GLN A 105 8.11 6.46 -6.08
N ILE A 106 7.68 5.69 -5.10
CA ILE A 106 8.06 5.94 -3.71
C ILE A 106 9.54 5.71 -3.50
N TRP A 107 10.07 4.63 -4.07
CA TRP A 107 11.49 4.34 -3.99
C TRP A 107 12.33 5.49 -4.54
N GLN A 108 11.97 6.02 -5.69
CA GLN A 108 12.69 7.13 -6.31
C GLN A 108 12.54 8.41 -5.50
N ALA A 109 11.37 8.67 -4.97
CA ALA A 109 11.12 9.85 -4.14
C ALA A 109 11.96 9.82 -2.88
N GLN A 110 12.09 8.66 -2.26
CA GLN A 110 12.91 8.50 -1.08
C GLN A 110 14.38 8.64 -1.38
N LYS A 111 14.81 8.02 -2.47
CA LYS A 111 16.19 8.10 -2.91
C LYS A 111 16.54 9.55 -3.27
N GLY A 112 15.63 10.25 -3.92
CA GLY A 112 15.78 11.66 -4.22
C GLY A 112 15.74 12.54 -2.99
N GLY A 113 14.90 12.20 -2.03
CA GLY A 113 14.80 12.93 -0.77
C GLY A 113 16.00 12.74 0.12
N LEU A 114 16.56 11.54 0.08
CA LEU A 114 17.83 11.28 0.73
C LEU A 114 18.97 11.89 -0.02
N GLY A 115 18.78 12.08 -1.28
CA GLY A 115 19.60 12.75 -2.30
C GLY A 115 20.98 13.12 -2.00
N ILE A 116 21.41 12.72 -0.99
CA ILE A 116 22.54 13.15 -0.41
C ILE A 116 23.60 12.20 -0.67
N GLY A 117 24.09 12.28 -1.75
CA GLY A 117 25.34 11.68 -1.99
C GLY A 117 25.41 10.24 -1.61
N ASP A 118 24.38 9.62 -1.70
CA ASP A 118 24.47 8.20 -1.47
C ASP A 118 25.13 7.52 -2.60
#